data_4ec70655e67665087afdd87452833883
#
_entry.id   4ec70655e67665087afdd87452833883
#
_cell.length_a   1.000
_cell.length_b   1.000
_cell.length_c   1.000
_cell.angle_alpha   90.00
_cell.angle_beta   90.00
_cell.angle_gamma   90.00
#
_symmetry.space_group_name_H-M   'P 1'
#
loop_
_entity.id
_entity.type
_entity.pdbx_description
1 polymer ?
#
loop_
_entity_poly.entity_id
_entity_poly.type
_entity_poly.pdbx_seq_one_letter_code
_entity_poly.pdbx_strand_id
1 'polypeptide(L)'
;RAKPEEVIIPEGQDPSLAEDALSAAFSLVRQQSGNAPPLEDQALPEINIPAKQGGKFRVAIMLPMEGSAEQVSRDIHGGAELAMFKLAPDHMDLVFIDTSEGIDDAVVKVRQSQADVILGPLFSGNTIEARQKLADRGITMISLSNDVRAASNNVFMLGQSPEQEIAVGFGHTLS
;
A
#
# COMPACT_ATOMS: atom_id res chain seq x y z
N ARG A 1 -35.35 5.32 11.48
CA ARG A 1 -34.14 4.79 12.18
C ARG A 1 -34.00 3.33 11.77
N ALA A 2 -33.22 3.07 10.73
CA ALA A 2 -32.80 1.73 10.35
C ALA A 2 -31.57 1.35 11.20
N LYS A 3 -31.63 0.18 11.84
CA LYS A 3 -30.49 -0.43 12.54
C LYS A 3 -29.44 -0.83 11.49
N PRO A 4 -28.15 -0.69 11.77
CA PRO A 4 -27.14 -1.28 10.90
C PRO A 4 -27.29 -2.80 10.90
N GLU A 5 -27.28 -3.38 9.72
CA GLU A 5 -27.34 -4.81 9.48
C GLU A 5 -26.06 -5.44 10.02
N GLU A 6 -26.22 -6.30 11.01
CA GLU A 6 -25.14 -7.04 11.67
C GLU A 6 -24.63 -8.06 10.63
N VAL A 7 -23.40 -7.90 10.18
CA VAL A 7 -22.73 -8.89 9.31
C VAL A 7 -22.53 -10.16 10.14
N ILE A 8 -23.38 -11.14 9.91
CA ILE A 8 -23.26 -12.48 10.52
C ILE A 8 -22.07 -13.16 9.85
N ILE A 9 -20.94 -13.20 10.57
CA ILE A 9 -19.82 -14.08 10.23
C ILE A 9 -20.28 -15.50 10.57
N PRO A 10 -20.23 -16.48 9.63
CA PRO A 10 -20.61 -17.85 9.93
C PRO A 10 -19.74 -18.39 11.05
N GLU A 11 -20.35 -18.79 12.16
CA GLU A 11 -19.67 -19.53 13.23
C GLU A 11 -19.10 -20.83 12.64
N GLY A 12 -17.77 -20.97 12.66
CA GLY A 12 -17.09 -22.20 12.32
C GLY A 12 -15.87 -22.08 11.41
N GLN A 13 -15.43 -20.89 11.03
CA GLN A 13 -14.12 -20.76 10.39
C GLN A 13 -13.04 -20.49 11.45
N ASP A 14 -12.21 -21.51 11.66
CA ASP A 14 -11.02 -21.42 12.51
C ASP A 14 -10.11 -20.29 11.98
N PRO A 15 -9.75 -19.29 12.80
CA PRO A 15 -8.84 -18.21 12.38
C PRO A 15 -7.51 -18.73 11.83
N SER A 16 -7.07 -19.92 12.23
CA SER A 16 -5.88 -20.59 11.73
C SER A 16 -5.95 -20.93 10.24
N LEU A 17 -7.15 -21.19 9.70
CA LEU A 17 -7.33 -21.48 8.27
C LEU A 17 -7.12 -20.24 7.38
N ALA A 18 -7.41 -19.05 7.89
CA ALA A 18 -7.15 -17.80 7.18
C ALA A 18 -5.64 -17.48 7.18
N GLU A 19 -4.94 -17.74 8.29
CA GLU A 19 -3.49 -17.58 8.38
C GLU A 19 -2.76 -18.60 7.50
N ASP A 20 -3.22 -19.85 7.46
CA ASP A 20 -2.67 -20.88 6.59
C ASP A 20 -2.91 -20.58 5.10
N ALA A 21 -4.08 -20.05 4.74
CA ALA A 21 -4.38 -19.65 3.37
C ALA A 21 -3.53 -18.44 2.92
N LEU A 22 -3.32 -17.46 3.81
CA LEU A 22 -2.44 -16.32 3.54
C LEU A 22 -0.99 -16.78 3.41
N SER A 23 -0.52 -17.63 4.32
CA SER A 23 0.83 -18.19 4.30
C SER A 23 1.08 -19.03 3.04
N ALA A 24 0.09 -19.83 2.61
CA ALA A 24 0.15 -20.59 1.36
C ALA A 24 0.17 -19.66 0.12
N ALA A 25 -0.63 -18.60 0.11
CA ALA A 25 -0.64 -17.62 -0.97
C ALA A 25 0.69 -16.88 -1.08
N PHE A 26 1.28 -16.46 0.05
CA PHE A 26 2.62 -15.86 0.07
C PHE A 26 3.73 -16.84 -0.35
N SER A 27 3.58 -18.12 0.00
CA SER A 27 4.53 -19.17 -0.44
C SER A 27 4.47 -19.40 -1.94
N LEU A 28 3.27 -19.34 -2.54
CA LEU A 28 3.06 -19.44 -4.00
C LEU A 28 3.63 -18.23 -4.73
N VAL A 29 3.42 -17.02 -4.22
CA VAL A 29 4.02 -15.79 -4.76
C VAL A 29 5.54 -15.86 -4.68
N ARG A 30 6.10 -16.34 -3.57
CA ARG A 30 7.55 -16.54 -3.41
C ARG A 30 8.10 -17.60 -4.37
N GLN A 31 7.37 -18.67 -4.64
CA GLN A 31 7.77 -19.69 -5.62
C GLN A 31 7.71 -19.16 -7.05
N GLN A 32 6.74 -18.32 -7.39
CA GLN A 32 6.65 -17.67 -8.70
C GLN A 32 7.70 -16.57 -8.88
N SER A 33 8.04 -15.85 -7.81
CA SER A 33 9.12 -14.86 -7.81
C SER A 33 10.52 -15.49 -7.85
N GLY A 34 10.66 -16.74 -7.46
CA GLY A 34 11.95 -17.48 -7.50
C GLY A 34 12.51 -17.72 -8.91
N ASN A 35 11.73 -17.48 -9.96
CA ASN A 35 12.16 -17.57 -11.36
C ASN A 35 12.35 -16.18 -12.02
N ALA A 36 12.12 -15.08 -11.28
CA ALA A 36 12.47 -13.76 -11.75
C ALA A 36 13.99 -13.57 -11.63
N PRO A 37 14.67 -13.07 -12.68
CA PRO A 37 16.09 -12.75 -12.57
C PRO A 37 16.32 -11.77 -11.42
N PRO A 38 17.46 -11.86 -10.71
CA PRO A 38 17.78 -10.92 -9.65
C PRO A 38 17.62 -9.49 -10.13
N LEU A 39 17.05 -8.62 -9.30
CA LEU A 39 16.87 -7.20 -9.65
C LEU A 39 18.19 -6.48 -10.00
N GLU A 40 19.32 -7.08 -9.63
CA GLU A 40 20.65 -6.57 -9.93
C GLU A 40 21.02 -6.68 -11.42
N ASP A 41 20.43 -7.65 -12.16
CA ASP A 41 20.67 -7.85 -13.60
C ASP A 41 19.64 -7.16 -14.50
N GLN A 42 18.60 -6.56 -13.92
CA GLN A 42 17.65 -5.78 -14.70
C GLN A 42 18.12 -4.33 -14.78
N ALA A 43 18.31 -3.83 -16.00
CA ALA A 43 18.52 -2.40 -16.20
C ALA A 43 17.32 -1.65 -15.61
N LEU A 44 17.56 -0.87 -14.57
CA LEU A 44 16.51 -0.04 -13.97
C LEU A 44 16.00 0.95 -15.02
N PRO A 45 14.69 1.18 -15.10
CA PRO A 45 14.15 2.17 -16.00
C PRO A 45 14.74 3.55 -15.69
N GLU A 46 15.10 4.27 -16.72
CA GLU A 46 15.51 5.66 -16.58
C GLU A 46 14.26 6.49 -16.20
N ILE A 47 14.17 6.92 -14.95
CA ILE A 47 13.03 7.68 -14.45
C ILE A 47 13.40 9.15 -14.47
N ASN A 48 12.71 9.92 -15.31
CA ASN A 48 12.85 11.37 -15.30
C ASN A 48 11.92 11.97 -14.22
N ILE A 49 12.48 12.25 -13.04
CA ILE A 49 11.76 12.93 -11.97
C ILE A 49 12.00 14.42 -12.10
N PRO A 50 10.94 15.23 -12.35
CA PRO A 50 11.12 16.68 -12.44
C PRO A 50 11.63 17.23 -11.10
N ALA A 51 12.57 18.16 -11.18
CA ALA A 51 13.09 18.81 -9.98
C ALA A 51 11.99 19.63 -9.29
N LYS A 52 11.79 19.42 -7.99
CA LYS A 52 10.91 20.26 -7.18
C LYS A 52 11.61 21.56 -6.85
N GLN A 53 10.94 22.68 -7.12
CA GLN A 53 11.44 24.00 -6.69
C GLN A 53 11.44 24.04 -5.14
N GLY A 54 12.61 24.22 -4.56
CA GLY A 54 12.78 24.34 -3.12
C GLY A 54 13.13 23.03 -2.37
N GLY A 55 13.55 21.99 -3.07
CA GLY A 55 14.09 20.79 -2.42
C GLY A 55 13.59 19.47 -2.99
N LYS A 56 13.62 18.43 -2.16
CA LYS A 56 13.18 17.09 -2.52
C LYS A 56 11.66 16.91 -2.35
N PHE A 57 11.08 16.01 -3.13
CA PHE A 57 9.72 15.52 -2.87
C PHE A 57 9.72 14.70 -1.59
N ARG A 58 8.81 15.01 -0.69
CA ARG A 58 8.66 14.27 0.56
C ARG A 58 7.47 13.32 0.47
N VAL A 59 7.74 12.03 0.62
CA VAL A 59 6.75 10.96 0.56
C VAL A 59 6.54 10.42 1.98
N ALA A 60 5.32 10.56 2.51
CA ALA A 60 4.93 9.90 3.75
C ALA A 60 4.47 8.49 3.45
N ILE A 61 5.08 7.48 4.06
CA ILE A 61 4.72 6.08 3.91
C ILE A 61 3.97 5.65 5.16
N MET A 62 2.67 5.38 5.01
CA MET A 62 1.77 5.02 6.10
C MET A 62 1.54 3.50 6.14
N LEU A 63 2.15 2.82 7.10
CA LEU A 63 2.09 1.36 7.23
C LEU A 63 1.85 0.94 8.69
N PRO A 64 1.11 -0.15 8.95
CA PRO A 64 1.04 -0.75 10.27
C PRO A 64 2.33 -1.52 10.55
N MET A 65 3.08 -1.11 11.56
CA MET A 65 4.36 -1.74 11.92
C MET A 65 4.20 -2.88 12.93
N GLU A 66 2.97 -3.15 13.36
CA GLU A 66 2.61 -4.23 14.27
C GLU A 66 1.41 -5.04 13.75
N GLY A 67 1.20 -6.23 14.32
CA GLY A 67 0.08 -7.11 14.01
C GLY A 67 0.29 -7.96 12.77
N SER A 68 -0.80 -8.43 12.18
CA SER A 68 -0.79 -9.41 11.07
C SER A 68 -0.12 -8.90 9.78
N ALA A 69 -0.04 -7.60 9.60
CA ALA A 69 0.57 -6.98 8.42
C ALA A 69 2.04 -6.54 8.62
N GLU A 70 2.62 -6.78 9.80
CA GLU A 70 3.98 -6.33 10.14
C GLU A 70 5.02 -6.75 9.11
N GLN A 71 5.02 -8.03 8.69
CA GLN A 71 6.00 -8.52 7.71
C GLN A 71 5.86 -7.83 6.35
N VAL A 72 4.62 -7.69 5.86
CA VAL A 72 4.34 -6.99 4.59
C VAL A 72 4.77 -5.53 4.67
N SER A 73 4.51 -4.88 5.79
CA SER A 73 4.93 -3.49 6.03
C SER A 73 6.45 -3.33 6.04
N ARG A 74 7.18 -4.26 6.64
CA ARG A 74 8.64 -4.28 6.62
C ARG A 74 9.19 -4.47 5.20
N ASP A 75 8.59 -5.38 4.42
CA ASP A 75 9.00 -5.63 3.04
C ASP A 75 8.76 -4.40 2.15
N ILE A 76 7.61 -3.73 2.30
CA ILE A 76 7.30 -2.47 1.61
C ILE A 76 8.27 -1.36 2.03
N HIS A 77 8.54 -1.24 3.34
CA HIS A 77 9.50 -0.29 3.89
C HIS A 77 10.88 -0.46 3.23
N GLY A 78 11.45 -1.67 3.32
CA GLY A 78 12.77 -1.95 2.74
C GLY A 78 12.79 -1.76 1.21
N GLY A 79 11.72 -2.15 0.51
CA GLY A 79 11.58 -1.93 -0.93
C GLY A 79 11.54 -0.46 -1.30
N ALA A 80 10.81 0.36 -0.53
CA ALA A 80 10.72 1.81 -0.75
C ALA A 80 12.07 2.50 -0.52
N GLU A 81 12.79 2.15 0.55
CA GLU A 81 14.14 2.68 0.82
C GLU A 81 15.11 2.31 -0.31
N LEU A 82 15.12 1.04 -0.73
CA LEU A 82 15.99 0.58 -1.81
C LEU A 82 15.67 1.29 -3.12
N ALA A 83 14.38 1.43 -3.46
CA ALA A 83 13.94 2.12 -4.67
C ALA A 83 14.35 3.60 -4.65
N MET A 84 14.13 4.29 -3.52
CA MET A 84 14.55 5.69 -3.35
C MET A 84 16.06 5.82 -3.53
N PHE A 85 16.83 4.95 -2.88
CA PHE A 85 18.30 5.00 -2.93
C PHE A 85 18.87 4.77 -4.33
N LYS A 86 18.24 3.84 -5.10
CA LYS A 86 18.71 3.49 -6.44
C LYS A 86 18.20 4.43 -7.53
N LEU A 87 16.99 4.97 -7.39
CA LEU A 87 16.31 5.66 -8.47
C LEU A 87 16.21 7.19 -8.27
N ALA A 88 16.15 7.65 -7.02
CA ALA A 88 15.82 9.04 -6.73
C ALA A 88 16.50 9.63 -5.50
N PRO A 89 17.80 9.36 -5.21
CA PRO A 89 18.45 9.76 -3.95
C PRO A 89 18.48 11.28 -3.76
N ASP A 90 18.54 12.02 -4.86
CA ASP A 90 18.63 13.49 -4.84
C ASP A 90 17.26 14.18 -5.01
N HIS A 91 16.19 13.43 -5.29
CA HIS A 91 14.89 13.98 -5.62
C HIS A 91 13.81 13.69 -4.59
N MET A 92 13.99 12.69 -3.74
CA MET A 92 12.97 12.22 -2.79
C MET A 92 13.53 12.07 -1.37
N ASP A 93 12.66 12.36 -0.39
CA ASP A 93 12.84 12.02 1.02
C ASP A 93 11.66 11.16 1.46
N LEU A 94 11.92 10.08 2.20
CA LEU A 94 10.88 9.20 2.76
C LEU A 94 10.68 9.52 4.24
N VAL A 95 9.42 9.56 4.66
CA VAL A 95 9.01 9.69 6.06
C VAL A 95 8.09 8.53 6.39
N PHE A 96 8.54 7.62 7.24
CA PHE A 96 7.74 6.47 7.66
C PHE A 96 6.84 6.84 8.83
N ILE A 97 5.56 6.45 8.73
CA ILE A 97 4.52 6.76 9.70
C ILE A 97 3.80 5.47 10.03
N ASP A 98 3.95 5.05 11.29
CA ASP A 98 3.26 3.89 11.82
C ASP A 98 1.77 4.18 12.01
N THR A 99 0.92 3.28 11.52
CA THR A 99 -0.53 3.34 11.65
C THR A 99 -1.09 2.31 12.63
N SER A 100 -0.24 1.58 13.36
CA SER A 100 -0.67 0.56 14.32
C SER A 100 -1.47 1.13 15.48
N GLU A 101 -1.11 2.34 15.93
CA GLU A 101 -1.80 3.04 17.02
C GLU A 101 -3.07 3.78 16.57
N GLY A 102 -3.36 3.78 15.26
CA GLY A 102 -4.53 4.41 14.68
C GLY A 102 -4.23 5.53 13.69
N ILE A 103 -5.25 5.91 12.96
CA ILE A 103 -5.14 6.91 11.87
C ILE A 103 -5.04 8.34 12.39
N ASP A 104 -5.60 8.64 13.57
CA ASP A 104 -5.55 9.99 14.12
C ASP A 104 -4.12 10.48 14.33
N ASP A 105 -3.31 9.70 15.02
CA ASP A 105 -1.90 10.03 15.26
C ASP A 105 -1.09 10.04 13.98
N ALA A 106 -1.36 9.09 13.08
CA ALA A 106 -0.70 9.02 11.79
C ALA A 106 -0.98 10.28 10.95
N VAL A 107 -2.22 10.78 10.91
CA VAL A 107 -2.60 12.02 10.22
C VAL A 107 -1.89 13.24 10.82
N VAL A 108 -1.74 13.32 12.14
CA VAL A 108 -0.97 14.39 12.78
C VAL A 108 0.49 14.36 12.32
N LYS A 109 1.11 13.18 12.29
CA LYS A 109 2.49 12.99 11.80
C LYS A 109 2.62 13.36 10.32
N VAL A 110 1.63 13.00 9.47
CA VAL A 110 1.59 13.43 8.05
C VAL A 110 1.58 14.96 7.95
N ARG A 111 0.74 15.64 8.72
CA ARG A 111 0.67 17.11 8.72
C ARG A 111 1.99 17.76 9.13
N GLN A 112 2.64 17.20 10.16
CA GLN A 112 3.94 17.68 10.66
C GLN A 112 5.07 17.45 9.67
N SER A 113 5.04 16.32 8.94
CA SER A 113 6.07 15.97 7.97
C SER A 113 6.10 16.87 6.74
N GLN A 114 5.02 17.63 6.47
CA GLN A 114 4.86 18.41 5.26
C GLN A 114 5.03 17.56 3.98
N ALA A 115 4.54 16.34 4.00
CA ALA A 115 4.62 15.45 2.86
C ALA A 115 3.85 16.00 1.65
N ASP A 116 4.38 15.77 0.47
CA ASP A 116 3.78 16.13 -0.82
C ASP A 116 2.83 15.03 -1.31
N VAL A 117 3.18 13.78 -0.98
CA VAL A 117 2.44 12.57 -1.38
C VAL A 117 2.42 11.59 -0.22
N ILE A 118 1.35 10.83 -0.12
CA ILE A 118 1.22 9.71 0.82
C ILE A 118 1.24 8.40 0.03
N LEU A 119 2.11 7.47 0.41
CA LEU A 119 2.07 6.07 0.00
C LEU A 119 1.46 5.25 1.15
N GLY A 120 0.39 4.53 0.87
CA GLY A 120 -0.46 3.89 1.88
C GLY A 120 -1.74 4.70 2.12
N PRO A 121 -2.51 4.37 3.13
CA PRO A 121 -2.38 3.21 4.01
C PRO A 121 -2.54 1.86 3.32
N LEU A 122 -2.23 0.78 4.07
CA LEU A 122 -2.35 -0.60 3.58
C LEU A 122 -3.82 -1.06 3.53
N PHE A 123 -4.64 -0.64 4.50
CA PHE A 123 -6.03 -1.05 4.63
C PHE A 123 -7.01 0.01 4.12
N SER A 124 -8.10 -0.43 3.48
CA SER A 124 -9.12 0.46 2.90
C SER A 124 -9.81 1.34 3.94
N GLY A 125 -10.14 0.81 5.11
CA GLY A 125 -10.72 1.58 6.20
C GLY A 125 -9.83 2.75 6.61
N ASN A 126 -8.54 2.49 6.78
CA ASN A 126 -7.54 3.50 7.10
C ASN A 126 -7.37 4.53 5.98
N THR A 127 -7.46 4.09 4.71
CA THR A 127 -7.41 4.99 3.55
C THR A 127 -8.59 5.96 3.54
N ILE A 128 -9.81 5.46 3.77
CA ILE A 128 -11.03 6.27 3.80
C ILE A 128 -10.96 7.29 4.94
N GLU A 129 -10.54 6.86 6.12
CA GLU A 129 -10.42 7.73 7.29
C GLU A 129 -9.34 8.80 7.11
N ALA A 130 -8.14 8.42 6.66
CA ALA A 130 -7.05 9.35 6.37
C ALA A 130 -7.45 10.39 5.31
N ARG A 131 -8.13 9.96 4.24
CA ARG A 131 -8.65 10.84 3.20
C ARG A 131 -9.60 11.90 3.77
N GLN A 132 -10.54 11.48 4.64
CA GLN A 132 -11.49 12.40 5.26
C GLN A 132 -10.78 13.43 6.14
N LYS A 133 -9.83 12.97 6.95
CA LYS A 133 -9.09 13.82 7.89
C LYS A 133 -8.08 14.76 7.21
N LEU A 134 -7.63 14.44 6.00
CA LEU A 134 -6.68 15.23 5.21
C LEU A 134 -7.34 15.97 4.03
N ALA A 135 -8.67 16.01 3.97
CA ALA A 135 -9.41 16.61 2.85
C ALA A 135 -9.07 18.09 2.64
N ASP A 136 -8.80 18.82 3.71
CA ASP A 136 -8.39 20.23 3.70
C ASP A 136 -7.01 20.48 3.07
N ARG A 137 -6.18 19.44 3.00
CA ARG A 137 -4.82 19.52 2.42
C ARG A 137 -4.79 19.27 0.92
N GLY A 138 -5.76 18.56 0.38
CA GLY A 138 -5.76 18.14 -1.03
C GLY A 138 -4.56 17.29 -1.42
N ILE A 139 -3.89 16.65 -0.44
CA ILE A 139 -2.69 15.85 -0.66
C ILE A 139 -3.02 14.59 -1.48
N THR A 140 -2.16 14.27 -2.44
CA THR A 140 -2.30 13.03 -3.21
C THR A 140 -1.95 11.82 -2.36
N MET A 141 -2.79 10.80 -2.43
CA MET A 141 -2.61 9.54 -1.71
C MET A 141 -2.59 8.38 -2.70
N ILE A 142 -1.61 7.50 -2.58
CA ILE A 142 -1.49 6.25 -3.33
C ILE A 142 -1.72 5.12 -2.33
N SER A 143 -2.96 4.65 -2.24
CA SER A 143 -3.34 3.58 -1.33
C SER A 143 -2.80 2.23 -1.79
N LEU A 144 -2.32 1.43 -0.86
CA LEU A 144 -1.87 0.06 -1.09
C LEU A 144 -3.02 -0.97 -0.97
N SER A 145 -4.22 -0.51 -0.62
CA SER A 145 -5.42 -1.34 -0.60
C SER A 145 -5.88 -1.69 -2.01
N ASN A 146 -6.55 -2.83 -2.14
CA ASN A 146 -7.24 -3.26 -3.36
C ASN A 146 -8.73 -2.91 -3.40
N ASP A 147 -9.27 -2.25 -2.39
CA ASP A 147 -10.67 -1.86 -2.30
C ASP A 147 -10.93 -0.54 -3.03
N VAL A 148 -11.45 -0.63 -4.25
CA VAL A 148 -11.75 0.53 -5.11
C VAL A 148 -12.71 1.55 -4.49
N ARG A 149 -13.47 1.19 -3.45
CA ARG A 149 -14.35 2.12 -2.73
C ARG A 149 -13.58 3.20 -1.98
N ALA A 150 -12.31 2.96 -1.70
CA ALA A 150 -11.43 3.95 -1.09
C ALA A 150 -10.92 5.01 -2.08
N ALA A 151 -11.04 4.77 -3.39
CA ALA A 151 -10.58 5.71 -4.42
C ALA A 151 -11.35 7.04 -4.40
N SER A 152 -10.72 8.12 -4.83
CA SER A 152 -11.31 9.44 -5.01
C SER A 152 -10.45 10.28 -5.95
N ASN A 153 -10.80 11.56 -6.17
CA ASN A 153 -10.07 12.45 -7.07
C ASN A 153 -8.57 12.59 -6.73
N ASN A 154 -8.20 12.46 -5.46
CA ASN A 154 -6.83 12.57 -4.99
C ASN A 154 -6.33 11.28 -4.30
N VAL A 155 -7.07 10.17 -4.40
CA VAL A 155 -6.69 8.87 -3.87
C VAL A 155 -6.67 7.86 -5.00
N PHE A 156 -5.48 7.39 -5.32
CA PHE A 156 -5.20 6.38 -6.34
C PHE A 156 -4.96 5.03 -5.67
N MET A 157 -5.37 3.95 -6.34
CA MET A 157 -5.20 2.60 -5.82
C MET A 157 -4.02 1.94 -6.53
N LEU A 158 -3.07 1.40 -5.75
CA LEU A 158 -1.94 0.63 -6.29
C LEU A 158 -2.21 -0.88 -6.25
N GLY A 159 -3.10 -1.35 -5.36
CA GLY A 159 -3.48 -2.75 -5.27
C GLY A 159 -4.24 -3.22 -6.51
N GLN A 160 -4.01 -4.46 -6.91
CA GLN A 160 -4.78 -5.10 -7.99
C GLN A 160 -6.20 -5.41 -7.47
N SER A 161 -7.22 -5.07 -8.25
CA SER A 161 -8.58 -5.48 -7.91
C SER A 161 -8.78 -6.97 -8.22
N PRO A 162 -9.59 -7.69 -7.41
CA PRO A 162 -9.90 -9.11 -7.67
C PRO A 162 -10.49 -9.34 -9.08
N GLU A 163 -11.17 -8.35 -9.63
CA GLU A 163 -11.74 -8.40 -11.00
C GLU A 163 -10.64 -8.41 -12.07
N GLN A 164 -9.51 -7.75 -11.85
CA GLN A 164 -8.37 -7.77 -12.76
C GLN A 164 -7.63 -9.11 -12.73
N GLU A 165 -7.56 -9.77 -11.58
CA GLU A 165 -6.98 -11.11 -11.45
C GLU A 165 -7.80 -12.15 -12.21
N ILE A 166 -9.13 -12.06 -12.18
CA ILE A 166 -10.03 -12.94 -12.92
C ILE A 166 -9.86 -12.77 -14.44
N ALA A 167 -9.71 -11.54 -14.91
CA ALA A 167 -9.54 -11.25 -16.35
C ALA A 167 -8.23 -11.83 -16.91
N VAL A 168 -7.15 -11.81 -16.13
CA VAL A 168 -5.84 -12.37 -16.52
C VAL A 168 -5.88 -13.91 -16.48
N GLY A 169 -6.58 -14.51 -15.49
CA GLY A 169 -6.71 -15.97 -15.35
C GLY A 169 -7.49 -16.62 -16.49
N PHE A 170 -8.49 -15.97 -17.06
CA PHE A 170 -9.29 -16.51 -18.18
C PHE A 170 -8.62 -16.32 -19.55
N GLY A 171 -7.68 -15.38 -19.68
CA GLY A 171 -6.98 -15.13 -20.94
C GLY A 171 -5.97 -16.22 -21.35
N HIS A 172 -5.53 -17.07 -20.42
CA HIS A 172 -4.57 -18.14 -20.67
C HIS A 172 -5.17 -19.52 -20.96
N THR A 173 -6.50 -19.66 -20.93
CA THR A 173 -7.17 -20.98 -21.12
C THR A 173 -7.77 -21.18 -22.51
N LEU A 174 -7.61 -20.25 -23.45
CA LEU A 174 -8.15 -20.32 -24.81
C LEU A 174 -7.05 -20.13 -25.89
N SER A 175 -5.90 -20.81 -25.73
CA SER A 175 -4.93 -20.94 -26.82
C SER A 175 -4.52 -22.39 -26.98
#